data_30311ff5af0c947ff33ad7df83221772
#
_entry.id   30311ff5af0c947ff33ad7df83221772
#
_cell.length_a   1.000
_cell.length_b   1.000
_cell.length_c   1.000
_cell.angle_alpha   90.00
_cell.angle_beta   90.00
_cell.angle_gamma   90.00
#
_symmetry.space_group_name_H-M   'P 1'
#
loop_
_entity.id
_entity.type
_entity.pdbx_description
1 polymer ?
#
loop_
_entity_poly.entity_id
_entity_poly.type
_entity_poly.pdbx_seq_one_letter_code
_entity_poly.pdbx_strand_id
1 'polypeptide(L)'
;ENDFPIPLMAIECKTNLDKNMLSGIEFSVSELKKTFPECCYLVVTELSDFDIKKTNYASSGINEMYVLRKQKRAETRREPYSRFDIHYELVKEIAEILIKGLDDIESNSDSLAQKMQTGKLIGR
;
A
#
# COMPACT_ATOMS: atom_id res chain seq x y z
N GLU A 1 -16.22 -23.76 11.85
CA GLU A 1 -15.53 -23.46 10.58
C GLU A 1 -14.51 -22.37 10.79
N ASN A 2 -13.28 -22.68 10.45
CA ASN A 2 -12.20 -21.73 10.59
C ASN A 2 -12.02 -20.99 9.26
N ASP A 3 -12.62 -19.79 9.19
CA ASP A 3 -12.33 -18.90 8.08
C ASP A 3 -10.94 -18.30 8.26
N PHE A 4 -10.09 -18.54 7.28
CA PHE A 4 -8.76 -17.95 7.23
C PHE A 4 -8.82 -16.63 6.48
N PRO A 5 -8.61 -15.47 7.14
CA PRO A 5 -8.55 -14.20 6.42
C PRO A 5 -7.29 -14.17 5.55
N ILE A 6 -7.46 -13.98 4.26
CA ILE A 6 -6.36 -13.76 3.32
C ILE A 6 -6.28 -12.26 3.06
N PRO A 7 -5.18 -11.59 3.42
CA PRO A 7 -5.04 -10.17 3.15
C PRO A 7 -4.84 -9.93 1.65
N LEU A 8 -5.77 -9.22 1.04
CA LEU A 8 -5.69 -8.81 -0.36
C LEU A 8 -5.05 -7.43 -0.49
N MET A 9 -5.22 -6.61 0.53
CA MET A 9 -4.71 -5.26 0.57
C MET A 9 -4.34 -4.89 2.00
N ALA A 10 -3.20 -4.23 2.15
CA ALA A 10 -2.75 -3.67 3.42
C ALA A 10 -2.37 -2.21 3.20
N ILE A 11 -2.75 -1.36 4.13
CA ILE A 11 -2.42 0.07 4.10
C ILE A 11 -1.75 0.44 5.41
N GLU A 12 -0.52 0.91 5.32
CA GLU A 12 0.24 1.44 6.45
C GLU A 12 0.10 2.96 6.47
N CYS A 13 -0.48 3.50 7.54
CA CYS A 13 -0.70 4.95 7.68
C CYS A 13 0.26 5.54 8.71
N LYS A 14 0.93 6.62 8.33
CA LYS A 14 1.88 7.36 9.19
C LYS A 14 1.62 8.86 9.09
N THR A 15 1.92 9.61 10.15
CA THR A 15 1.95 11.07 10.08
C THR A 15 3.25 11.56 9.45
N ASN A 16 4.33 10.85 9.68
CA ASN A 16 5.62 11.10 9.07
C ASN A 16 6.34 9.78 8.78
N LEU A 17 7.09 9.75 7.71
CA LEU A 17 7.87 8.60 7.31
C LEU A 17 9.34 8.99 7.21
N ASP A 18 10.15 8.49 8.14
CA ASP A 18 11.60 8.61 8.09
C ASP A 18 12.27 7.32 7.56
N LYS A 19 13.58 7.38 7.40
CA LYS A 19 14.35 6.24 6.86
C LYS A 19 14.23 4.97 7.71
N ASN A 20 14.22 5.12 9.03
CA ASN A 20 14.13 3.96 9.94
C ASN A 20 12.74 3.33 9.88
N MET A 21 11.69 4.15 9.87
CA MET A 21 10.32 3.67 9.69
C MET A 21 10.15 2.97 8.35
N LEU A 22 10.72 3.53 7.29
CA LEU A 22 10.66 2.92 5.95
C LEU A 22 11.33 1.55 5.96
N SER A 23 12.50 1.40 6.56
CA SER A 23 13.18 0.10 6.70
C SER A 23 12.33 -0.93 7.43
N GLY A 24 11.65 -0.52 8.51
CA GLY A 24 10.74 -1.38 9.25
C GLY A 24 9.54 -1.82 8.40
N ILE A 25 8.97 -0.92 7.62
CA ILE A 25 7.87 -1.21 6.71
C ILE A 25 8.33 -2.17 5.61
N GLU A 26 9.48 -1.95 5.02
CA GLU A 26 10.06 -2.84 3.99
C GLU A 26 10.24 -4.26 4.50
N PHE A 27 10.70 -4.42 5.74
CA PHE A 27 10.79 -5.72 6.39
C PHE A 27 9.42 -6.36 6.53
N SER A 28 8.43 -5.64 7.05
CA SER A 28 7.06 -6.13 7.23
C SER A 28 6.42 -6.54 5.91
N VAL A 29 6.61 -5.76 4.86
CA VAL A 29 6.11 -6.07 3.51
C VAL A 29 6.76 -7.36 2.99
N SER A 30 8.06 -7.50 3.15
CA SER A 30 8.80 -8.68 2.73
C SER A 30 8.26 -9.94 3.41
N GLU A 31 8.04 -9.88 4.72
CA GLU A 31 7.47 -11.00 5.47
C GLU A 31 6.04 -11.34 5.04
N LEU A 32 5.19 -10.33 4.86
CA LEU A 32 3.82 -10.50 4.42
C LEU A 32 3.75 -11.15 3.02
N LYS A 33 4.55 -10.67 2.09
CA LYS A 33 4.55 -11.14 0.70
C LYS A 33 5.18 -12.52 0.51
N LYS A 34 5.93 -13.03 1.47
CA LYS A 34 6.37 -14.43 1.46
C LYS A 34 5.18 -15.39 1.54
N THR A 35 4.17 -15.03 2.33
CA THR A 35 2.96 -15.85 2.51
C THR A 35 1.86 -15.45 1.52
N PHE A 36 1.72 -14.15 1.27
CA PHE A 36 0.67 -13.59 0.42
C PHE A 36 1.29 -12.68 -0.67
N PRO A 37 1.91 -13.25 -1.71
CA PRO A 37 2.63 -12.47 -2.72
C PRO A 37 1.74 -11.53 -3.53
N GLU A 38 0.45 -11.82 -3.63
CA GLU A 38 -0.52 -10.99 -4.37
C GLU A 38 -1.12 -9.86 -3.54
N CYS A 39 -0.76 -9.76 -2.25
CA CYS A 39 -1.24 -8.68 -1.40
C CYS A 39 -0.71 -7.33 -1.91
N CYS A 40 -1.63 -6.40 -2.19
CA CYS A 40 -1.28 -5.03 -2.52
C CYS A 40 -0.97 -4.26 -1.23
N TYR A 41 0.25 -3.75 -1.11
CA TYR A 41 0.69 -3.03 0.07
C TYR A 41 0.91 -1.55 -0.26
N LEU A 42 0.12 -0.70 0.38
CA LEU A 42 0.19 0.75 0.21
C LEU A 42 0.72 1.41 1.48
N VAL A 43 1.59 2.39 1.32
CA VAL A 43 2.06 3.24 2.41
C VAL A 43 1.50 4.65 2.19
N VAL A 44 0.85 5.18 3.21
CA VAL A 44 0.25 6.51 3.17
C VAL A 44 0.79 7.32 4.34
N THR A 45 1.43 8.43 4.05
CA THR A 45 1.97 9.33 5.06
C THR A 45 1.60 10.78 4.75
N GLU A 46 1.45 11.62 5.78
CA GLU A 46 1.28 13.05 5.56
C GLU A 46 2.56 13.72 5.09
N LEU A 47 3.67 13.42 5.76
CA LEU A 47 4.99 14.03 5.55
C LEU A 47 6.07 12.97 5.36
N SER A 48 7.23 13.36 4.86
CA SER A 48 8.36 12.46 4.69
C SER A 48 9.67 13.13 5.13
N ASP A 49 10.60 12.35 5.67
CA ASP A 49 11.92 12.81 6.08
C ASP A 49 13.08 12.00 5.47
N PHE A 50 12.79 11.07 4.58
CA PHE A 50 13.84 10.31 3.91
C PHE A 50 14.29 11.01 2.62
N ASP A 51 15.54 10.75 2.22
CA ASP A 51 16.08 11.28 0.97
C ASP A 51 15.72 10.34 -0.19
N ILE A 52 14.82 10.79 -1.04
CA ILE A 52 14.34 10.03 -2.21
C ILE A 52 15.49 9.60 -3.12
N LYS A 53 16.53 10.43 -3.23
CA LYS A 53 17.68 10.14 -4.11
C LYS A 53 18.62 9.09 -3.56
N LYS A 54 18.65 8.92 -2.22
CA LYS A 54 19.57 7.99 -1.54
C LYS A 54 18.89 6.70 -1.10
N THR A 55 17.56 6.64 -1.12
CA THR A 55 16.80 5.50 -0.63
C THR A 55 16.17 4.77 -1.80
N ASN A 56 16.57 3.52 -1.98
CA ASN A 56 16.02 2.69 -3.05
C ASN A 56 14.67 2.05 -2.64
N TYR A 57 13.68 2.90 -2.37
CA TYR A 57 12.33 2.44 -1.97
C TYR A 57 11.59 1.72 -3.11
N ALA A 58 11.97 1.98 -4.36
CA ALA A 58 11.33 1.36 -5.52
C ALA A 58 11.61 -0.14 -5.65
N SER A 59 12.68 -0.64 -5.01
CA SER A 59 12.99 -2.07 -4.98
C SER A 59 12.32 -2.81 -3.83
N SER A 60 11.64 -2.08 -2.93
CA SER A 60 10.86 -2.71 -1.86
C SER A 60 9.60 -3.39 -2.42
N GLY A 61 9.02 -4.27 -1.65
CA GLY A 61 7.75 -4.91 -2.02
C GLY A 61 6.53 -4.00 -1.90
N ILE A 62 6.72 -2.73 -1.54
CA ILE A 62 5.65 -1.73 -1.44
C ILE A 62 5.12 -1.43 -2.84
N ASN A 63 3.81 -1.55 -3.03
CA ASN A 63 3.19 -1.33 -4.34
C ASN A 63 3.10 0.14 -4.70
N GLU A 64 2.76 1.00 -3.72
CA GLU A 64 2.78 2.44 -3.90
C GLU A 64 2.96 3.15 -2.57
N MET A 65 3.52 4.34 -2.62
CA MET A 65 3.75 5.20 -1.47
C MET A 65 3.21 6.59 -1.75
N TYR A 66 2.36 7.08 -0.85
CA TYR A 66 1.71 8.38 -0.98
C TYR A 66 2.19 9.32 0.11
N VAL A 67 2.67 10.49 -0.28
CA VAL A 67 2.97 11.60 0.63
C VAL A 67 1.89 12.67 0.42
N LEU A 68 0.88 12.67 1.28
CA LEU A 68 -0.35 13.42 1.07
C LEU A 68 -0.16 14.94 1.01
N ARG A 69 0.82 15.47 1.75
CA ARG A 69 1.11 16.91 1.75
C ARG A 69 2.23 17.28 0.78
N LYS A 70 2.85 16.31 0.11
CA LYS A 70 3.99 16.51 -0.82
C LYS A 70 5.08 17.39 -0.20
N GLN A 71 5.37 17.18 1.06
CA GLN A 71 6.21 18.06 1.88
C GLN A 71 7.09 17.24 2.81
N LYS A 72 8.31 17.73 3.07
CA LYS A 72 9.19 17.18 4.08
C LYS A 72 8.83 17.71 5.46
N ARG A 73 8.93 16.87 6.48
CA ARG A 73 8.67 17.29 7.86
C ARG A 73 9.62 18.41 8.32
N ALA A 74 10.88 18.38 7.87
CA ALA A 74 11.85 19.41 8.20
C ALA A 74 11.38 20.83 7.81
N GLU A 75 10.62 20.95 6.73
CA GLU A 75 10.07 22.23 6.29
C GLU A 75 9.01 22.77 7.24
N THR A 76 8.25 21.89 7.90
CA THR A 76 7.20 22.29 8.84
C THR A 76 7.74 22.76 10.21
N ARG A 77 8.98 22.40 10.54
CA ARG A 77 9.60 22.79 11.80
C ARG A 77 10.04 24.25 11.86
N ARG A 78 10.32 24.84 10.71
CA ARG A 78 10.78 26.22 10.61
C ARG A 78 9.65 27.22 10.88
N GLU A 79 8.45 26.87 10.44
CA GLU A 79 7.25 27.67 10.64
C GLU A 79 6.08 26.73 10.95
N PRO A 80 5.45 26.82 12.16
CA PRO A 80 4.38 25.90 12.57
C PRO A 80 3.17 25.90 11.65
N TYR A 81 2.99 26.96 10.87
CA TYR A 81 1.85 27.14 9.96
C TYR A 81 2.16 26.83 8.50
N SER A 82 3.34 26.28 8.20
CA SER A 82 3.78 26.02 6.82
C SER A 82 3.41 24.66 6.29
N ARG A 83 2.47 23.95 6.92
CA ARG A 83 1.97 22.68 6.39
C ARG A 83 1.14 22.89 5.15
N PHE A 84 1.53 22.22 4.07
CA PHE A 84 0.73 22.20 2.85
C PHE A 84 -0.57 21.43 3.07
N ASP A 85 -1.58 21.75 2.28
CA ASP A 85 -2.84 21.02 2.34
C ASP A 85 -2.65 19.57 1.88
N ILE A 86 -3.52 18.69 2.36
CA ILE A 86 -3.59 17.32 1.87
C ILE A 86 -4.11 17.37 0.42
N HIS A 87 -3.40 16.70 -0.48
CA HIS A 87 -3.79 16.60 -1.88
C HIS A 87 -4.94 15.61 -2.04
N TYR A 88 -6.12 16.12 -2.27
CA TYR A 88 -7.34 15.34 -2.41
C TYR A 88 -7.25 14.28 -3.52
N GLU A 89 -6.57 14.58 -4.61
CA GLU A 89 -6.39 13.67 -5.74
C GLU A 89 -5.70 12.36 -5.31
N LEU A 90 -4.76 12.44 -4.37
CA LEU A 90 -4.08 11.24 -3.84
C LEU A 90 -5.02 10.40 -2.99
N VAL A 91 -5.83 11.04 -2.15
CA VAL A 91 -6.84 10.36 -1.33
C VAL A 91 -7.87 9.67 -2.23
N LYS A 92 -8.29 10.34 -3.29
CA LYS A 92 -9.22 9.79 -4.28
C LYS A 92 -8.63 8.57 -4.98
N GLU A 93 -7.37 8.64 -5.39
CA GLU A 93 -6.66 7.53 -6.02
C GLU A 93 -6.60 6.31 -5.11
N ILE A 94 -6.27 6.52 -3.83
CA ILE A 94 -6.25 5.44 -2.82
C ILE A 94 -7.64 4.80 -2.71
N ALA A 95 -8.70 5.60 -2.64
CA ALA A 95 -10.07 5.11 -2.57
C ALA A 95 -10.44 4.29 -3.81
N GLU A 96 -10.04 4.74 -5.00
CA GLU A 96 -10.26 4.01 -6.26
C GLU A 96 -9.54 2.66 -6.27
N ILE A 97 -8.31 2.60 -5.77
CA ILE A 97 -7.55 1.34 -5.64
C ILE A 97 -8.28 0.37 -4.71
N LEU A 98 -8.80 0.86 -3.58
CA LEU A 98 -9.57 0.04 -2.64
C LEU A 98 -10.84 -0.53 -3.28
N ILE A 99 -11.59 0.30 -3.99
CA ILE A 99 -12.83 -0.11 -4.68
C ILE A 99 -12.52 -1.16 -5.74
N LYS A 100 -11.49 -0.92 -6.54
CA LYS A 100 -11.05 -1.88 -7.57
C LYS A 100 -10.62 -3.21 -6.95
N GLY A 101 -9.89 -3.17 -5.83
CA GLY A 101 -9.49 -4.37 -5.12
C GLY A 101 -10.68 -5.21 -4.65
N LEU A 102 -11.75 -4.57 -4.17
CA LEU A 102 -12.98 -5.25 -3.76
C LEU A 102 -13.69 -5.87 -4.96
N ASP A 103 -13.78 -5.16 -6.08
CA ASP A 103 -14.38 -5.68 -7.32
C ASP A 103 -13.60 -6.88 -7.86
N ASP A 104 -12.28 -6.84 -7.81
CA ASP A 104 -11.42 -7.95 -8.23
C ASP A 104 -11.63 -9.21 -7.38
N ILE A 105 -11.93 -9.06 -6.09
CA ILE A 105 -12.26 -10.18 -5.19
C ILE A 105 -13.52 -10.90 -5.68
N GLU A 106 -14.58 -10.17 -5.97
CA GLU A 106 -15.84 -10.74 -6.46
C GLU A 106 -15.64 -11.46 -7.78
N SER A 107 -14.92 -10.83 -8.72
CA SER A 107 -14.61 -11.43 -10.03
C SER A 107 -13.77 -12.70 -9.88
N ASN A 108 -12.79 -12.71 -8.99
CA ASN A 108 -11.96 -13.89 -8.74
C ASN A 108 -12.74 -15.03 -8.10
N SER A 109 -13.70 -14.75 -7.22
CA SER A 109 -14.57 -15.76 -6.61
C SER A 109 -15.43 -16.46 -7.67
N ASP A 110 -16.03 -15.70 -8.57
CA ASP A 110 -16.83 -16.24 -9.67
C ASP A 110 -15.98 -17.07 -10.64
N SER A 111 -14.80 -16.58 -10.99
CA SER A 111 -13.84 -17.28 -11.82
C SER A 111 -13.38 -18.59 -11.19
N LEU A 112 -13.14 -18.59 -9.88
CA LEU A 112 -12.76 -19.80 -9.14
C LEU A 112 -13.88 -20.83 -9.14
N ALA A 113 -15.13 -20.41 -8.93
CA ALA A 113 -16.29 -21.28 -8.97
C ALA A 113 -16.43 -21.96 -10.35
N GLN A 114 -16.24 -21.20 -11.43
CA GLN A 114 -16.23 -21.76 -12.79
C GLN A 114 -15.09 -22.77 -13.00
N LYS A 115 -13.89 -22.45 -12.53
CA LYS A 115 -12.75 -23.36 -12.61
C LYS A 115 -12.99 -24.67 -11.87
N MET A 116 -13.63 -24.62 -10.71
CA MET A 116 -14.00 -25.81 -9.96
C MET A 116 -15.01 -26.70 -10.73
N GLN A 117 -15.95 -26.09 -11.43
CA GLN A 117 -16.91 -26.84 -12.26
C GLN A 117 -16.24 -27.56 -13.43
N THR A 118 -15.27 -26.92 -14.07
CA THR A 118 -14.53 -27.52 -15.18
C THR A 118 -13.43 -28.49 -14.72
N GLY A 119 -13.05 -28.44 -13.47
CA GLY A 119 -11.93 -29.23 -12.95
C GLY A 119 -10.55 -28.77 -13.42
N LYS A 120 -10.46 -27.63 -14.09
CA LYS A 120 -9.21 -27.05 -14.59
C LYS A 120 -8.88 -25.78 -13.83
N LEU A 121 -8.06 -25.90 -12.78
CA LEU A 121 -7.77 -24.80 -11.86
C LEU A 121 -6.77 -23.79 -12.40
N ILE A 122 -5.86 -24.21 -13.28
CA ILE A 122 -4.85 -23.36 -13.92
C ILE A 122 -5.09 -23.40 -15.43
N GLY A 123 -6.00 -22.57 -15.90
CA GLY A 123 -6.31 -22.44 -17.32
C GLY A 123 -5.39 -21.43 -18.00
N ARG A 124 -4.15 -21.80 -18.25
CA ARG A 124 -3.24 -20.97 -19.03
C ARG A 124 -3.39 -21.21 -20.52
#